data_09afbc50ceda39a521df6b4bc1c7e29a
#
_entry.id   09afbc50ceda39a521df6b4bc1c7e29a
#
_cell.length_a   1.000
_cell.length_b   1.000
_cell.length_c   1.000
_cell.angle_alpha   90.00
_cell.angle_beta   90.00
_cell.angle_gamma   90.00
#
_symmetry.space_group_name_H-M   'P 1'
#
loop_
_entity.id
_entity.type
_entity.pdbx_description
1 polymer ?
#
loop_
_entity_poly.entity_id
_entity_poly.type
_entity_poly.pdbx_seq_one_letter_code
_entity_poly.pdbx_strand_id
1 'polypeptide(L)'
;MTSDPRLRYVSLYRRRTRPGNVIQRSVVLSEELRRIRYDGRGSERFTGSPQGAVLISRYTRPEMGRVWSDANKYAKWLEVELAATETLAEAGLVPKEAAVVLRGRSKADAARINEIESHVKHDVIAFTMAVGESVGDAVAARWLHYGMTSNDVVDTAQALLIRDASHFIERDLVIFGEILDLRAHQFRHTPQIGRTHGIHAEPITFGLKIANWFAENQRNIKRFRDAAAQMAIGKISGAVGNASHLGPEMEARICKRLGLAVAPVASQVIQRDRHAQYMSSLALIAATLEKIALEIRHLQRTEVREAEEPFGGEQRGSSAMPHKRNPVNCEQVGGLARIVRSNMIAAFENVALWHERDISHSSVERVILPDSTILVDYMLAKMTTIIGEMRVFPERMLRNLESTHGLVYSGQLLQDVIEKGMPRDEAYKAVQENAMAAWENDSSFRERVADDPRITKYLDAAALAHTFDLQRQLRYVDAIFDRVFGAHPAGEESTFGRSA
;
A
#
# COMPACT_ATOMS: atom_id res chain seq x y z
N MET A 1 -5.38 12.15 -31.28
CA MET A 1 -5.60 12.84 -29.99
C MET A 1 -6.41 11.90 -29.12
N THR A 2 -5.73 11.07 -28.35
CA THR A 2 -6.34 10.07 -27.47
C THR A 2 -6.67 10.71 -26.13
N SER A 3 -7.94 10.85 -25.83
CA SER A 3 -8.45 11.33 -24.55
C SER A 3 -8.52 10.16 -23.56
N ASP A 4 -7.40 9.82 -22.92
CA ASP A 4 -7.42 8.88 -21.80
C ASP A 4 -7.98 9.60 -20.55
N PRO A 5 -9.11 9.13 -19.96
CA PRO A 5 -9.70 9.73 -18.76
C PRO A 5 -8.74 9.70 -17.55
N ARG A 6 -7.77 8.79 -17.55
CA ARG A 6 -6.75 8.62 -16.48
C ARG A 6 -5.75 9.77 -16.44
N LEU A 7 -5.47 10.41 -17.57
CA LEU A 7 -4.61 11.62 -17.65
C LEU A 7 -5.36 12.91 -17.26
N ARG A 8 -6.69 12.92 -17.28
CA ARG A 8 -7.48 14.09 -16.85
C ARG A 8 -7.44 14.29 -15.33
N TYR A 9 -7.35 13.21 -14.54
CA TYR A 9 -7.32 13.34 -13.07
C TYR A 9 -6.01 13.94 -12.57
N VAL A 10 -4.88 13.50 -13.10
CA VAL A 10 -3.55 14.06 -12.81
C VAL A 10 -3.42 15.49 -13.33
N SER A 11 -4.00 15.82 -14.51
CA SER A 11 -4.00 17.14 -15.12
C SER A 11 -4.93 18.14 -14.42
N LEU A 12 -6.07 17.72 -13.89
CA LEU A 12 -6.99 18.56 -13.11
C LEU A 12 -6.40 18.94 -11.75
N TYR A 13 -5.65 18.04 -11.12
CA TYR A 13 -4.97 18.32 -9.86
C TYR A 13 -3.82 19.32 -10.04
N ARG A 14 -3.01 19.19 -11.12
CA ARG A 14 -1.96 20.17 -11.47
C ARG A 14 -2.49 21.55 -11.92
N ARG A 15 -3.69 21.65 -12.48
CA ARG A 15 -4.26 22.93 -12.95
C ARG A 15 -5.05 23.69 -11.89
N ARG A 16 -5.45 23.09 -10.77
CA ARG A 16 -6.20 23.75 -9.68
C ARG A 16 -5.35 24.28 -8.54
N THR A 17 -4.07 23.97 -8.50
CA THR A 17 -3.17 24.48 -7.46
C THR A 17 -2.25 25.55 -8.03
N ARG A 18 -2.68 26.82 -7.96
CA ARG A 18 -1.72 27.94 -7.99
C ARG A 18 -0.89 27.89 -6.70
N PRO A 19 0.43 28.19 -6.75
CA PRO A 19 1.25 28.24 -5.54
C PRO A 19 0.75 29.38 -4.65
N GLY A 20 0.47 29.10 -3.38
CA GLY A 20 0.07 30.10 -2.38
C GLY A 20 -1.09 29.62 -1.54
N ASN A 21 -0.85 28.72 -0.60
CA ASN A 21 -1.48 28.57 0.71
C ASN A 21 -1.39 27.12 1.22
N VAL A 22 -0.41 26.86 2.05
CA VAL A 22 -0.27 25.61 2.79
C VAL A 22 -1.53 25.38 3.68
N ILE A 23 -2.15 26.46 4.16
CA ILE A 23 -3.39 26.42 4.95
C ILE A 23 -4.57 25.95 4.08
N GLN A 24 -4.69 26.36 2.82
CA GLN A 24 -5.72 25.85 1.91
C GLN A 24 -5.48 24.39 1.51
N ARG A 25 -4.23 23.95 1.38
CA ARG A 25 -3.91 22.53 1.15
C ARG A 25 -4.29 21.66 2.35
N SER A 26 -4.04 22.10 3.57
CA SER A 26 -4.45 21.39 4.78
C SER A 26 -5.96 21.37 4.98
N VAL A 27 -6.70 22.38 4.55
CA VAL A 27 -8.17 22.44 4.62
C VAL A 27 -8.81 21.53 3.57
N VAL A 28 -8.31 21.51 2.34
CA VAL A 28 -8.83 20.62 1.27
C VAL A 28 -8.52 19.15 1.60
N LEU A 29 -7.30 18.86 2.05
CA LEU A 29 -6.93 17.50 2.53
C LEU A 29 -7.74 17.11 3.78
N SER A 30 -8.06 18.05 4.69
CA SER A 30 -8.90 17.75 5.85
C SER A 30 -10.36 17.43 5.47
N GLU A 31 -10.88 17.99 4.38
CA GLU A 31 -12.21 17.63 3.86
C GLU A 31 -12.21 16.29 3.13
N GLU A 32 -11.17 15.99 2.34
CA GLU A 32 -11.02 14.67 1.71
C GLU A 32 -10.68 13.59 2.73
N LEU A 33 -9.83 13.87 3.71
CA LEU A 33 -9.57 12.97 4.85
C LEU A 33 -10.82 12.77 5.72
N ARG A 34 -11.70 13.76 5.86
CA ARG A 34 -13.02 13.57 6.51
C ARG A 34 -13.94 12.64 5.72
N ARG A 35 -13.84 12.59 4.40
CA ARG A 35 -14.55 11.60 3.56
C ARG A 35 -13.93 10.20 3.63
N ILE A 36 -12.62 10.12 3.92
CA ILE A 36 -11.88 8.84 4.13
C ILE A 36 -12.02 8.37 5.58
N ARG A 37 -12.47 9.23 6.52
CA ARG A 37 -12.72 8.82 7.92
C ARG A 37 -13.58 7.58 7.92
N TYR A 38 -12.97 6.48 8.28
CA TYR A 38 -13.67 5.34 8.82
C TYR A 38 -14.24 5.79 10.15
N ASP A 39 -15.46 6.33 10.13
CA ASP A 39 -16.25 6.53 11.34
C ASP A 39 -16.53 5.13 11.91
N GLY A 40 -15.83 4.79 12.97
CA GLY A 40 -16.09 3.55 13.72
C GLY A 40 -17.54 3.44 14.26
N ARG A 41 -18.40 4.41 13.97
CA ARG A 41 -19.83 4.44 14.23
C ARG A 41 -20.71 4.02 13.05
N GLY A 42 -20.11 3.77 11.87
CA GLY A 42 -20.81 3.24 10.72
C GLY A 42 -21.12 1.76 10.86
N SER A 43 -21.68 1.33 11.99
CA SER A 43 -22.56 0.18 12.00
C SER A 43 -23.94 0.63 11.48
N GLU A 44 -24.00 1.09 10.23
CA GLU A 44 -25.19 0.78 9.47
C GLU A 44 -25.25 -0.75 9.48
N ARG A 45 -26.16 -1.27 10.25
CA ARG A 45 -26.50 -2.69 10.25
C ARG A 45 -26.78 -3.03 8.80
N PHE A 46 -25.80 -3.63 8.14
CA PHE A 46 -26.06 -4.43 6.98
C PHE A 46 -27.03 -5.52 7.44
N THR A 47 -28.33 -5.26 7.32
CA THR A 47 -29.40 -6.22 7.57
C THR A 47 -29.55 -7.13 6.35
N GLY A 48 -28.48 -7.70 5.93
CA GLY A 48 -28.28 -8.76 5.00
C GLY A 48 -26.88 -9.27 5.31
N SER A 49 -26.77 -10.41 5.99
CA SER A 49 -25.54 -11.17 6.01
C SER A 49 -25.11 -11.33 4.56
N PRO A 50 -23.95 -10.80 4.08
CA PRO A 50 -23.47 -11.15 2.77
C PRO A 50 -23.09 -12.63 2.86
N GLN A 51 -23.96 -13.49 2.35
CA GLN A 51 -23.59 -14.87 2.07
C GLN A 51 -22.40 -14.80 1.13
N GLY A 52 -21.21 -15.20 1.62
CA GLY A 52 -19.97 -15.16 0.85
C GLY A 52 -18.94 -14.12 1.31
N ALA A 53 -19.05 -13.53 2.50
CA ALA A 53 -18.00 -12.68 3.05
C ALA A 53 -16.75 -13.52 3.36
N VAL A 54 -15.70 -13.35 2.58
CA VAL A 54 -14.45 -14.11 2.67
C VAL A 54 -13.67 -13.71 3.92
N LEU A 55 -13.62 -12.42 4.26
CA LEU A 55 -12.97 -11.88 5.45
C LEU A 55 -13.99 -11.29 6.43
N ILE A 56 -13.61 -11.23 7.72
CA ILE A 56 -14.49 -10.64 8.74
C ILE A 56 -14.78 -9.17 8.45
N SER A 57 -16.03 -8.75 8.68
CA SER A 57 -16.53 -7.39 8.40
C SER A 57 -15.69 -6.29 9.07
N ARG A 58 -15.05 -6.58 10.20
CA ARG A 58 -14.19 -5.65 10.93
C ARG A 58 -13.04 -5.06 10.10
N TYR A 59 -12.50 -5.82 9.14
CA TYR A 59 -11.36 -5.43 8.32
C TYR A 59 -11.73 -5.22 6.85
N THR A 60 -13.02 -5.23 6.54
CA THR A 60 -13.53 -5.08 5.18
C THR A 60 -14.12 -3.69 4.99
N ARG A 61 -13.50 -2.87 4.13
CA ARG A 61 -14.10 -1.60 3.72
C ARG A 61 -15.22 -1.86 2.71
N PRO A 62 -16.32 -1.07 2.75
CA PRO A 62 -17.51 -1.37 1.94
C PRO A 62 -17.25 -1.46 0.44
N GLU A 63 -16.37 -0.61 -0.11
CA GLU A 63 -16.04 -0.60 -1.54
C GLU A 63 -15.33 -1.89 -1.97
N MET A 64 -14.30 -2.28 -1.24
CA MET A 64 -13.55 -3.51 -1.50
C MET A 64 -14.39 -4.77 -1.22
N GLY A 65 -15.23 -4.75 -0.19
CA GLY A 65 -16.18 -5.83 0.10
C GLY A 65 -17.18 -6.06 -1.03
N ARG A 66 -17.63 -5.00 -1.71
CA ARG A 66 -18.50 -5.14 -2.90
C ARG A 66 -17.78 -5.80 -4.06
N VAL A 67 -16.50 -5.52 -4.29
CA VAL A 67 -15.72 -6.15 -5.36
C VAL A 67 -15.76 -7.67 -5.23
N TRP A 68 -15.59 -8.19 -4.04
CA TRP A 68 -15.49 -9.64 -3.77
C TRP A 68 -16.81 -10.30 -3.35
N SER A 69 -17.93 -9.59 -3.41
CA SER A 69 -19.24 -10.20 -3.15
C SER A 69 -19.62 -11.21 -4.22
N ASP A 70 -20.37 -12.26 -3.85
CA ASP A 70 -20.89 -13.25 -4.79
C ASP A 70 -21.72 -12.60 -5.91
N ALA A 71 -22.53 -11.59 -5.57
CA ALA A 71 -23.30 -10.86 -6.55
C ALA A 71 -22.39 -10.22 -7.63
N ASN A 72 -21.29 -9.60 -7.24
CA ASN A 72 -20.35 -9.00 -8.19
C ASN A 72 -19.54 -10.06 -8.94
N LYS A 73 -19.12 -11.14 -8.26
CA LYS A 73 -18.46 -12.28 -8.92
C LYS A 73 -19.28 -12.81 -10.08
N TYR A 74 -20.54 -13.12 -9.85
CA TYR A 74 -21.42 -13.66 -10.89
C TYR A 74 -21.83 -12.60 -11.93
N ALA A 75 -21.87 -11.32 -11.54
CA ALA A 75 -22.04 -10.25 -12.53
C ALA A 75 -20.84 -10.17 -13.50
N LYS A 76 -19.60 -10.36 -13.00
CA LYS A 76 -18.40 -10.42 -13.86
C LYS A 76 -18.39 -11.68 -14.75
N TRP A 77 -18.85 -12.81 -14.26
CA TRP A 77 -19.03 -14.01 -15.10
C TRP A 77 -20.02 -13.74 -16.23
N LEU A 78 -21.15 -13.11 -15.91
CA LEU A 78 -22.15 -12.73 -16.90
C LEU A 78 -21.59 -11.70 -17.90
N GLU A 79 -20.77 -10.75 -17.45
CA GLU A 79 -20.11 -9.78 -18.33
C GLU A 79 -19.24 -10.48 -19.38
N VAL A 80 -18.49 -11.52 -19.00
CA VAL A 80 -17.68 -12.34 -19.93
C VAL A 80 -18.56 -13.10 -20.91
N GLU A 81 -19.59 -13.80 -20.44
CA GLU A 81 -20.52 -14.57 -21.30
C GLU A 81 -21.21 -13.67 -22.34
N LEU A 82 -21.70 -12.51 -21.92
CA LEU A 82 -22.38 -11.57 -22.82
C LEU A 82 -21.37 -10.94 -23.80
N ALA A 83 -20.16 -10.61 -23.37
CA ALA A 83 -19.13 -10.13 -24.27
C ALA A 83 -18.75 -11.17 -25.34
N ALA A 84 -18.67 -12.44 -24.95
CA ALA A 84 -18.45 -13.54 -25.90
C ALA A 84 -19.60 -13.69 -26.86
N THR A 85 -20.82 -13.81 -26.35
CA THR A 85 -22.02 -14.01 -27.22
C THR A 85 -22.21 -12.87 -28.20
N GLU A 86 -22.07 -11.61 -27.80
CA GLU A 86 -22.18 -10.44 -28.69
C GLU A 86 -21.09 -10.43 -29.76
N THR A 87 -19.85 -10.76 -29.40
CA THR A 87 -18.74 -10.80 -30.34
C THR A 87 -18.93 -11.90 -31.38
N LEU A 88 -19.43 -13.07 -30.95
CA LEU A 88 -19.75 -14.17 -31.83
C LEU A 88 -20.96 -13.85 -32.75
N ALA A 89 -21.94 -13.10 -32.27
CA ALA A 89 -23.06 -12.64 -33.07
C ALA A 89 -22.64 -11.61 -34.14
N GLU A 90 -21.70 -10.72 -33.82
CA GLU A 90 -21.09 -9.81 -34.79
C GLU A 90 -20.31 -10.56 -35.88
N ALA A 91 -19.71 -11.70 -35.52
CA ALA A 91 -19.01 -12.58 -36.47
C ALA A 91 -19.95 -13.54 -37.25
N GLY A 92 -21.24 -13.55 -36.95
CA GLY A 92 -22.21 -14.43 -37.59
C GLY A 92 -22.18 -15.89 -37.10
N LEU A 93 -21.48 -16.18 -36.00
CA LEU A 93 -21.38 -17.52 -35.38
C LEU A 93 -22.56 -17.80 -34.43
N VAL A 94 -23.18 -16.76 -33.91
CA VAL A 94 -24.37 -16.80 -33.05
C VAL A 94 -25.45 -15.91 -33.71
N PRO A 95 -26.74 -16.28 -33.67
CA PRO A 95 -27.82 -15.41 -34.16
C PRO A 95 -27.84 -14.08 -33.40
N LYS A 96 -27.97 -12.97 -34.13
CA LYS A 96 -28.00 -11.62 -33.53
C LYS A 96 -29.17 -11.46 -32.56
N GLU A 97 -30.31 -12.04 -32.90
CA GLU A 97 -31.52 -12.03 -32.08
C GLU A 97 -31.28 -12.71 -30.71
N ALA A 98 -30.53 -13.82 -30.68
CA ALA A 98 -30.18 -14.51 -29.46
C ALA A 98 -29.30 -13.63 -28.57
N ALA A 99 -28.28 -12.96 -29.13
CA ALA A 99 -27.44 -12.04 -28.37
C ALA A 99 -28.22 -10.87 -27.77
N VAL A 100 -29.17 -10.29 -28.50
CA VAL A 100 -30.07 -9.23 -28.02
C VAL A 100 -30.95 -9.72 -26.87
N VAL A 101 -31.55 -10.92 -26.98
CA VAL A 101 -32.37 -11.51 -25.92
C VAL A 101 -31.51 -11.78 -24.67
N LEU A 102 -30.32 -12.38 -24.83
CA LEU A 102 -29.40 -12.65 -23.73
C LEU A 102 -28.99 -11.36 -23.03
N ARG A 103 -28.56 -10.33 -23.74
CA ARG A 103 -28.23 -9.03 -23.15
C ARG A 103 -29.39 -8.42 -22.37
N GLY A 104 -30.60 -8.49 -22.89
CA GLY A 104 -31.76 -7.84 -22.29
C GLY A 104 -32.40 -8.58 -21.12
N ARG A 105 -32.24 -9.92 -21.04
CA ARG A 105 -32.97 -10.74 -20.06
C ARG A 105 -32.08 -11.48 -19.04
N SER A 106 -30.79 -11.71 -19.34
CA SER A 106 -29.90 -12.48 -18.45
C SER A 106 -29.73 -11.80 -17.09
N LYS A 107 -29.86 -12.58 -16.04
CA LYS A 107 -29.63 -12.17 -14.68
C LYS A 107 -28.78 -13.23 -13.96
N ALA A 108 -27.79 -12.81 -13.21
CA ALA A 108 -26.96 -13.68 -12.36
C ALA A 108 -27.43 -13.54 -10.91
N ASP A 109 -28.39 -14.37 -10.50
CA ASP A 109 -28.89 -14.42 -9.13
C ASP A 109 -28.02 -15.37 -8.30
N ALA A 110 -27.22 -14.81 -7.38
CA ALA A 110 -26.29 -15.57 -6.56
C ALA A 110 -27.00 -16.63 -5.69
N ALA A 111 -28.19 -16.35 -5.17
CA ALA A 111 -28.93 -17.30 -4.34
C ALA A 111 -29.37 -18.50 -5.18
N ARG A 112 -29.91 -18.26 -6.39
CA ARG A 112 -30.33 -19.32 -7.29
C ARG A 112 -29.15 -20.15 -7.80
N ILE A 113 -28.03 -19.49 -8.12
CA ILE A 113 -26.79 -20.18 -8.54
C ILE A 113 -26.30 -21.12 -7.44
N ASN A 114 -26.20 -20.63 -6.20
CA ASN A 114 -25.75 -21.43 -5.06
C ASN A 114 -26.71 -22.60 -4.77
N GLU A 115 -28.01 -22.40 -4.93
CA GLU A 115 -29.00 -23.47 -4.79
C GLU A 115 -28.77 -24.58 -5.84
N ILE A 116 -28.63 -24.22 -7.11
CA ILE A 116 -28.35 -25.20 -8.17
C ILE A 116 -26.99 -25.90 -7.94
N GLU A 117 -25.94 -25.14 -7.58
CA GLU A 117 -24.61 -25.68 -7.28
C GLU A 117 -24.64 -26.73 -6.17
N SER A 118 -25.50 -26.56 -5.17
CA SER A 118 -25.65 -27.52 -4.08
C SER A 118 -26.03 -28.94 -4.58
N HIS A 119 -26.65 -29.02 -5.75
CA HIS A 119 -27.06 -30.27 -6.39
C HIS A 119 -26.08 -30.73 -7.48
N VAL A 120 -25.70 -29.82 -8.41
CA VAL A 120 -24.87 -30.19 -9.56
C VAL A 120 -23.38 -30.27 -9.23
N LYS A 121 -22.94 -29.70 -8.10
CA LYS A 121 -21.55 -29.71 -7.60
C LYS A 121 -20.54 -29.11 -8.59
N HIS A 122 -20.99 -28.14 -9.41
CA HIS A 122 -20.15 -27.43 -10.36
C HIS A 122 -20.66 -26.00 -10.54
N ASP A 123 -19.87 -25.03 -10.14
CA ASP A 123 -20.23 -23.61 -10.05
C ASP A 123 -20.59 -22.99 -11.42
N VAL A 124 -19.77 -23.20 -12.47
CA VAL A 124 -20.03 -22.61 -13.79
C VAL A 124 -21.25 -23.27 -14.46
N ILE A 125 -21.47 -24.59 -14.27
CA ILE A 125 -22.71 -25.25 -14.75
C ILE A 125 -23.91 -24.64 -14.01
N ALA A 126 -23.86 -24.50 -12.71
CA ALA A 126 -24.93 -23.89 -11.91
C ALA A 126 -25.23 -22.45 -12.38
N PHE A 127 -24.18 -21.68 -12.62
CA PHE A 127 -24.29 -20.31 -13.15
C PHE A 127 -24.98 -20.29 -14.52
N THR A 128 -24.55 -21.11 -15.49
CA THR A 128 -25.16 -21.14 -16.84
C THR A 128 -26.60 -21.60 -16.79
N MET A 129 -26.95 -22.56 -15.94
CA MET A 129 -28.35 -23.01 -15.72
C MET A 129 -29.19 -21.87 -15.13
N ALA A 130 -28.78 -21.21 -14.08
CA ALA A 130 -29.52 -20.12 -13.45
C ALA A 130 -29.71 -18.93 -14.39
N VAL A 131 -28.68 -18.57 -15.16
CA VAL A 131 -28.78 -17.53 -16.17
C VAL A 131 -29.75 -17.96 -17.29
N GLY A 132 -29.67 -19.20 -17.78
CA GLY A 132 -30.58 -19.75 -18.76
C GLY A 132 -32.04 -19.71 -18.31
N GLU A 133 -32.34 -20.09 -17.06
CA GLU A 133 -33.66 -19.95 -16.45
C GLU A 133 -34.14 -18.49 -16.47
N SER A 134 -33.27 -17.53 -16.15
CA SER A 134 -33.61 -16.09 -16.08
C SER A 134 -33.98 -15.51 -17.47
N VAL A 135 -33.41 -16.04 -18.52
CA VAL A 135 -33.67 -15.61 -19.91
C VAL A 135 -35.11 -15.96 -20.33
N GLY A 136 -35.63 -17.11 -19.90
CA GLY A 136 -36.98 -17.57 -20.24
C GLY A 136 -37.19 -17.85 -21.75
N ASP A 137 -36.11 -18.07 -22.50
CA ASP A 137 -36.11 -18.37 -23.94
C ASP A 137 -35.02 -19.42 -24.21
N ALA A 138 -35.45 -20.68 -24.36
CA ALA A 138 -34.55 -21.81 -24.57
C ALA A 138 -33.73 -21.71 -25.87
N VAL A 139 -34.27 -21.04 -26.90
CA VAL A 139 -33.61 -20.87 -28.20
C VAL A 139 -32.46 -19.87 -28.08
N ALA A 140 -32.62 -18.82 -27.30
CA ALA A 140 -31.57 -17.87 -27.01
C ALA A 140 -30.58 -18.44 -25.97
N ALA A 141 -31.07 -19.06 -24.88
CA ALA A 141 -30.27 -19.57 -23.79
C ALA A 141 -29.26 -20.65 -24.20
N ARG A 142 -29.51 -21.43 -25.25
CA ARG A 142 -28.55 -22.44 -25.75
C ARG A 142 -27.23 -21.88 -26.24
N TRP A 143 -27.15 -20.56 -26.45
CA TRP A 143 -25.94 -19.87 -26.90
C TRP A 143 -25.06 -19.33 -25.75
N LEU A 144 -25.50 -19.48 -24.48
CA LEU A 144 -24.68 -19.26 -23.35
C LEU A 144 -23.53 -20.29 -23.33
N HIS A 145 -22.34 -19.85 -22.96
CA HIS A 145 -21.14 -20.70 -22.84
C HIS A 145 -20.70 -21.39 -24.15
N TYR A 146 -21.19 -20.89 -25.29
CA TYR A 146 -20.94 -21.51 -26.59
C TYR A 146 -19.47 -21.44 -26.98
N GLY A 147 -18.82 -22.60 -27.14
CA GLY A 147 -17.45 -22.75 -27.54
C GLY A 147 -16.41 -22.47 -26.44
N MET A 148 -16.86 -22.16 -25.22
CA MET A 148 -16.00 -21.86 -24.08
C MET A 148 -15.86 -23.02 -23.11
N THR A 149 -14.87 -22.93 -22.24
CA THR A 149 -14.72 -23.78 -21.04
C THR A 149 -14.86 -22.94 -19.78
N SER A 150 -15.06 -23.59 -18.63
CA SER A 150 -15.28 -22.91 -17.35
C SER A 150 -14.22 -21.84 -17.05
N ASN A 151 -12.93 -22.11 -17.30
CA ASN A 151 -11.87 -21.16 -17.01
C ASN A 151 -11.72 -20.03 -18.05
N ASP A 152 -12.37 -20.13 -19.22
CA ASP A 152 -12.50 -18.96 -20.10
C ASP A 152 -13.34 -17.88 -19.39
N VAL A 153 -14.35 -18.28 -18.61
CA VAL A 153 -15.17 -17.37 -17.82
C VAL A 153 -14.50 -17.02 -16.49
N VAL A 154 -14.08 -18.01 -15.72
CA VAL A 154 -13.56 -17.80 -14.35
C VAL A 154 -12.30 -16.96 -14.33
N ASP A 155 -11.27 -17.31 -15.13
CA ASP A 155 -10.00 -16.57 -15.15
C ASP A 155 -10.16 -15.17 -15.74
N THR A 156 -10.95 -15.03 -16.81
CA THR A 156 -11.19 -13.73 -17.44
C THR A 156 -12.01 -12.81 -16.54
N ALA A 157 -13.02 -13.33 -15.84
CA ALA A 157 -13.77 -12.57 -14.84
C ALA A 157 -12.93 -12.24 -13.58
N GLN A 158 -12.03 -13.15 -13.16
CA GLN A 158 -11.09 -12.88 -12.08
C GLN A 158 -10.17 -11.69 -12.41
N ALA A 159 -9.72 -11.59 -13.68
CA ALA A 159 -8.95 -10.43 -14.14
C ALA A 159 -9.76 -9.11 -14.00
N LEU A 160 -11.08 -9.14 -14.28
CA LEU A 160 -11.95 -7.98 -14.08
C LEU A 160 -12.09 -7.63 -12.58
N LEU A 161 -12.28 -8.61 -11.70
CA LEU A 161 -12.35 -8.41 -10.25
C LEU A 161 -11.04 -7.85 -9.69
N ILE A 162 -9.90 -8.40 -10.10
CA ILE A 162 -8.58 -7.93 -9.68
C ILE A 162 -8.32 -6.50 -10.20
N ARG A 163 -8.75 -6.18 -11.41
CA ARG A 163 -8.68 -4.81 -11.95
C ARG A 163 -9.44 -3.82 -11.08
N ASP A 164 -10.67 -4.18 -10.70
CA ASP A 164 -11.51 -3.34 -9.85
C ASP A 164 -10.91 -3.18 -8.45
N ALA A 165 -10.40 -4.26 -7.83
CA ALA A 165 -9.69 -4.21 -6.55
C ALA A 165 -8.40 -3.38 -6.63
N SER A 166 -7.63 -3.55 -7.70
CA SER A 166 -6.37 -2.82 -7.92
C SER A 166 -6.58 -1.32 -8.04
N HIS A 167 -7.70 -0.89 -8.61
CA HIS A 167 -8.04 0.54 -8.69
C HIS A 167 -8.12 1.18 -7.29
N PHE A 168 -8.75 0.52 -6.31
CA PHE A 168 -8.84 1.04 -4.95
C PHE A 168 -7.48 1.04 -4.25
N ILE A 169 -6.70 -0.04 -4.39
CA ILE A 169 -5.36 -0.12 -3.77
C ILE A 169 -4.42 0.94 -4.36
N GLU A 170 -4.42 1.14 -5.68
CA GLU A 170 -3.60 2.17 -6.33
C GLU A 170 -3.99 3.57 -5.86
N ARG A 171 -5.29 3.87 -5.81
CA ARG A 171 -5.81 5.13 -5.25
C ARG A 171 -5.27 5.37 -3.84
N ASP A 172 -5.40 4.37 -2.98
CA ASP A 172 -5.02 4.49 -1.57
C ASP A 172 -3.50 4.57 -1.37
N LEU A 173 -2.69 3.92 -2.22
CA LEU A 173 -1.23 4.09 -2.26
C LEU A 173 -0.82 5.52 -2.63
N VAL A 174 -1.53 6.15 -3.58
CA VAL A 174 -1.28 7.53 -3.98
C VAL A 174 -1.64 8.48 -2.83
N ILE A 175 -2.81 8.32 -2.23
CA ILE A 175 -3.25 9.13 -1.08
C ILE A 175 -2.28 8.98 0.10
N PHE A 176 -1.82 7.75 0.38
CA PHE A 176 -0.81 7.50 1.41
C PHE A 176 0.51 8.23 1.09
N GLY A 177 0.93 8.23 -0.18
CA GLY A 177 2.08 8.99 -0.65
C GLY A 177 1.94 10.50 -0.42
N GLU A 178 0.78 11.09 -0.70
CA GLU A 178 0.50 12.52 -0.48
C GLU A 178 0.56 12.90 1.01
N ILE A 179 0.06 12.04 1.88
CA ILE A 179 0.15 12.25 3.33
C ILE A 179 1.60 12.14 3.84
N LEU A 180 2.38 11.19 3.32
CA LEU A 180 3.81 11.09 3.66
C LEU A 180 4.58 12.31 3.19
N ASP A 181 4.31 12.82 1.99
CA ASP A 181 4.90 14.05 1.44
C ASP A 181 4.61 15.25 2.35
N LEU A 182 3.32 15.49 2.65
CA LEU A 182 2.89 16.57 3.52
C LEU A 182 3.60 16.53 4.88
N ARG A 183 3.63 15.36 5.52
CA ARG A 183 4.23 15.20 6.86
C ARG A 183 5.76 15.26 6.82
N ALA A 184 6.41 14.78 5.76
CA ALA A 184 7.84 14.93 5.58
C ALA A 184 8.24 16.40 5.54
N HIS A 185 7.54 17.22 4.75
CA HIS A 185 7.79 18.65 4.66
C HIS A 185 7.47 19.40 5.96
N GLN A 186 6.39 19.02 6.65
CA GLN A 186 6.04 19.61 7.96
C GLN A 186 7.16 19.47 8.98
N PHE A 187 7.86 18.33 8.98
CA PHE A 187 8.91 18.00 9.93
C PHE A 187 10.32 18.03 9.31
N ARG A 188 10.48 18.68 8.16
CA ARG A 188 11.73 18.74 7.39
C ARG A 188 12.93 19.10 8.27
N HIS A 189 12.79 20.09 9.13
CA HIS A 189 13.83 20.61 10.00
C HIS A 189 13.66 20.25 11.50
N THR A 190 12.76 19.32 11.84
CA THR A 190 12.57 18.86 13.20
C THR A 190 13.68 17.89 13.60
N PRO A 191 14.61 18.27 14.49
CA PRO A 191 15.71 17.40 14.89
C PRO A 191 15.21 16.17 15.63
N GLN A 192 15.82 15.04 15.34
CA GLN A 192 15.60 13.78 16.02
C GLN A 192 16.92 13.01 16.11
N ILE A 193 17.10 12.21 17.16
CA ILE A 193 18.23 11.29 17.19
C ILE A 193 17.95 10.09 16.27
N GLY A 194 18.89 9.81 15.36
CA GLY A 194 18.92 8.56 14.60
C GLY A 194 19.37 7.42 15.51
N ARG A 195 18.70 6.27 15.40
CA ARG A 195 19.02 5.07 16.18
C ARG A 195 19.38 3.92 15.25
N THR A 196 20.51 3.28 15.55
CA THR A 196 20.90 1.99 14.96
C THR A 196 21.04 0.96 16.07
N HIS A 197 20.58 -0.26 15.87
CA HIS A 197 20.55 -1.31 16.89
C HIS A 197 19.78 -0.91 18.17
N GLY A 198 18.91 0.11 18.11
CA GLY A 198 18.23 0.68 19.27
C GLY A 198 19.05 1.71 20.06
N ILE A 199 20.29 1.97 19.67
CA ILE A 199 21.22 2.89 20.33
C ILE A 199 21.27 4.21 19.57
N HIS A 200 21.48 5.32 20.31
CA HIS A 200 21.65 6.65 19.72
C HIS A 200 22.91 6.68 18.83
N ALA A 201 22.75 7.13 17.60
CA ALA A 201 23.83 7.26 16.62
C ALA A 201 24.10 8.74 16.33
N GLU A 202 23.57 9.26 15.25
CA GLU A 202 23.80 10.63 14.79
C GLU A 202 22.49 11.42 14.65
N PRO A 203 22.52 12.75 14.73
CA PRO A 203 21.35 13.58 14.48
C PRO A 203 20.80 13.40 13.06
N ILE A 204 19.49 13.29 12.96
CA ILE A 204 18.71 13.34 11.72
C ILE A 204 17.54 14.32 11.89
N THR A 205 16.65 14.42 10.90
CA THR A 205 15.35 15.06 11.09
C THR A 205 14.22 14.03 11.00
N PHE A 206 13.14 14.29 11.72
CA PHE A 206 11.94 13.44 11.62
C PHE A 206 11.36 13.47 10.20
N GLY A 207 11.48 14.61 9.50
CA GLY A 207 11.11 14.71 8.08
C GLY A 207 11.92 13.79 7.18
N LEU A 208 13.23 13.62 7.38
CA LEU A 208 14.05 12.66 6.62
C LEU A 208 13.59 11.20 6.83
N LYS A 209 13.18 10.86 8.04
CA LYS A 209 12.60 9.54 8.34
C LYS A 209 11.34 9.31 7.50
N ILE A 210 10.44 10.29 7.47
CA ILE A 210 9.19 10.21 6.68
C ILE A 210 9.50 10.24 5.17
N ALA A 211 10.46 11.05 4.72
CA ALA A 211 10.90 11.07 3.32
C ALA A 211 11.39 9.70 2.83
N ASN A 212 12.06 8.93 3.69
CA ASN A 212 12.44 7.55 3.38
C ASN A 212 11.21 6.64 3.19
N TRP A 213 10.17 6.79 4.02
CA TRP A 213 8.90 6.06 3.84
C TRP A 213 8.19 6.45 2.55
N PHE A 214 8.18 7.74 2.21
CA PHE A 214 7.64 8.24 0.95
C PHE A 214 8.35 7.61 -0.25
N ALA A 215 9.68 7.64 -0.29
CA ALA A 215 10.45 7.07 -1.38
C ALA A 215 10.21 5.56 -1.55
N GLU A 216 9.98 4.82 -0.46
CA GLU A 216 9.61 3.41 -0.52
C GLU A 216 8.18 3.21 -1.05
N ASN A 217 7.24 4.05 -0.64
CA ASN A 217 5.86 4.01 -1.15
C ASN A 217 5.82 4.29 -2.67
N GLN A 218 6.64 5.22 -3.19
CA GLN A 218 6.75 5.46 -4.63
C GLN A 218 7.22 4.20 -5.40
N ARG A 219 8.15 3.44 -4.83
CA ARG A 219 8.57 2.15 -5.39
C ARG A 219 7.46 1.09 -5.33
N ASN A 220 6.65 1.09 -4.27
CA ASN A 220 5.49 0.20 -4.14
C ASN A 220 4.42 0.53 -5.16
N ILE A 221 4.11 1.80 -5.39
CA ILE A 221 3.17 2.24 -6.45
C ILE A 221 3.62 1.69 -7.82
N LYS A 222 4.91 1.84 -8.15
CA LYS A 222 5.43 1.34 -9.43
C LYS A 222 5.29 -0.18 -9.53
N ARG A 223 5.76 -0.94 -8.52
CA ARG A 223 5.69 -2.41 -8.50
C ARG A 223 4.25 -2.91 -8.60
N PHE A 224 3.35 -2.26 -7.87
CA PHE A 224 1.94 -2.64 -7.85
C PHE A 224 1.28 -2.39 -9.22
N ARG A 225 1.54 -1.24 -9.86
CA ARG A 225 1.06 -0.95 -11.22
C ARG A 225 1.55 -1.97 -12.24
N ASP A 226 2.84 -2.30 -12.19
CA ASP A 226 3.44 -3.30 -13.07
C ASP A 226 2.78 -4.68 -12.86
N ALA A 227 2.55 -5.09 -11.62
CA ALA A 227 1.90 -6.36 -11.27
C ALA A 227 0.41 -6.37 -11.65
N ALA A 228 -0.34 -5.30 -11.38
CA ALA A 228 -1.74 -5.17 -11.75
C ALA A 228 -1.94 -5.21 -13.28
N ALA A 229 -1.03 -4.58 -14.04
CA ALA A 229 -1.05 -4.63 -15.50
C ALA A 229 -0.86 -6.07 -16.03
N GLN A 230 -0.03 -6.89 -15.37
CA GLN A 230 0.14 -8.30 -15.72
C GLN A 230 -1.11 -9.15 -15.45
N MET A 231 -1.98 -8.71 -14.55
CA MET A 231 -3.26 -9.37 -14.25
C MET A 231 -4.42 -8.93 -15.18
N ALA A 232 -4.25 -7.82 -15.91
CA ALA A 232 -5.29 -7.28 -16.81
C ALA A 232 -5.35 -8.02 -18.16
N ILE A 233 -5.39 -9.34 -18.12
CA ILE A 233 -5.43 -10.23 -19.28
C ILE A 233 -6.60 -11.18 -19.19
N GLY A 234 -7.13 -11.58 -20.36
CA GLY A 234 -8.16 -12.61 -20.50
C GLY A 234 -7.69 -13.77 -21.37
N LYS A 235 -8.40 -14.85 -21.31
CA LYS A 235 -8.25 -16.02 -22.18
C LYS A 235 -9.61 -16.58 -22.56
N ILE A 236 -9.80 -16.93 -23.85
CA ILE A 236 -10.99 -17.60 -24.40
C ILE A 236 -10.50 -18.69 -25.36
N SER A 237 -9.52 -19.47 -24.92
CA SER A 237 -8.82 -20.45 -25.75
C SER A 237 -9.22 -21.90 -25.49
N GLY A 238 -10.27 -22.11 -24.68
CA GLY A 238 -10.86 -23.45 -24.47
C GLY A 238 -10.11 -24.31 -23.45
N ALA A 239 -10.45 -25.59 -23.44
CA ALA A 239 -10.12 -26.54 -22.35
C ALA A 239 -8.64 -26.85 -22.18
N VAL A 240 -7.80 -26.63 -23.19
CA VAL A 240 -6.35 -26.89 -23.17
C VAL A 240 -5.53 -25.74 -23.78
N GLY A 241 -6.18 -24.60 -24.08
CA GLY A 241 -5.48 -23.43 -24.61
C GLY A 241 -5.18 -23.47 -26.12
N ASN A 242 -5.74 -24.40 -26.86
CA ASN A 242 -5.49 -24.58 -28.29
C ASN A 242 -6.47 -23.82 -29.21
N ALA A 243 -7.42 -23.09 -28.65
CA ALA A 243 -8.43 -22.31 -29.35
C ALA A 243 -9.26 -23.09 -30.39
N SER A 244 -9.45 -24.40 -30.17
CA SER A 244 -10.04 -25.31 -31.15
C SER A 244 -11.52 -24.98 -31.55
N HIS A 245 -12.26 -24.31 -30.70
CA HIS A 245 -13.64 -23.95 -30.91
C HIS A 245 -13.82 -22.49 -31.35
N LEU A 246 -13.17 -21.59 -30.67
CA LEU A 246 -13.14 -20.16 -30.96
C LEU A 246 -11.72 -19.76 -31.32
N GLY A 247 -11.49 -19.33 -32.52
CA GLY A 247 -10.16 -19.00 -33.01
C GLY A 247 -9.56 -17.81 -32.25
N PRO A 248 -8.21 -17.61 -32.31
CA PRO A 248 -7.52 -16.51 -31.63
C PRO A 248 -8.04 -15.11 -31.96
N GLU A 249 -8.66 -14.92 -33.13
CA GLU A 249 -9.30 -13.66 -33.50
C GLU A 249 -10.50 -13.36 -32.60
N MET A 250 -11.36 -14.37 -32.34
CA MET A 250 -12.52 -14.18 -31.47
C MET A 250 -12.09 -13.93 -30.03
N GLU A 251 -11.09 -14.67 -29.52
CA GLU A 251 -10.49 -14.40 -28.23
C GLU A 251 -10.01 -12.94 -28.11
N ALA A 252 -9.28 -12.44 -29.11
CA ALA A 252 -8.78 -11.07 -29.10
C ALA A 252 -9.92 -10.03 -29.10
N ARG A 253 -10.97 -10.27 -29.87
CA ARG A 253 -12.14 -9.37 -29.94
C ARG A 253 -12.93 -9.36 -28.61
N ILE A 254 -13.11 -10.54 -27.99
CA ILE A 254 -13.80 -10.67 -26.70
C ILE A 254 -12.99 -9.98 -25.59
N CYS A 255 -11.69 -10.26 -25.48
CA CYS A 255 -10.83 -9.62 -24.49
C CYS A 255 -10.80 -8.09 -24.66
N LYS A 256 -10.69 -7.60 -25.90
CA LYS A 256 -10.76 -6.16 -26.21
C LYS A 256 -12.07 -5.53 -25.76
N ARG A 257 -13.22 -6.20 -25.96
CA ARG A 257 -14.55 -5.73 -25.51
C ARG A 257 -14.60 -5.59 -23.98
N LEU A 258 -13.92 -6.49 -23.25
CA LEU A 258 -13.79 -6.46 -21.78
C LEU A 258 -12.74 -5.47 -21.28
N GLY A 259 -11.98 -4.83 -22.17
CA GLY A 259 -10.87 -3.94 -21.78
C GLY A 259 -9.68 -4.70 -21.21
N LEU A 260 -9.48 -5.94 -21.63
CA LEU A 260 -8.35 -6.80 -21.26
C LEU A 260 -7.42 -7.03 -22.44
N ALA A 261 -6.14 -7.27 -22.17
CA ALA A 261 -5.23 -7.85 -23.14
C ALA A 261 -5.48 -9.36 -23.26
N VAL A 262 -4.95 -9.98 -24.31
CA VAL A 262 -5.02 -11.45 -24.49
C VAL A 262 -3.79 -12.08 -23.84
N ALA A 263 -3.95 -13.19 -23.14
CA ALA A 263 -2.83 -14.04 -22.74
C ALA A 263 -2.14 -14.58 -24.02
N PRO A 264 -0.85 -14.30 -24.26
CA PRO A 264 -0.18 -14.71 -25.52
C PRO A 264 -0.27 -16.21 -25.75
N VAL A 265 -0.30 -16.99 -24.69
CA VAL A 265 -0.53 -18.43 -24.65
C VAL A 265 -1.09 -18.77 -23.25
N ALA A 266 -1.98 -19.74 -23.22
CA ALA A 266 -2.54 -20.28 -21.98
C ALA A 266 -2.65 -21.80 -22.08
N SER A 267 -2.88 -22.46 -20.95
CA SER A 267 -3.38 -23.82 -20.90
C SER A 267 -4.91 -23.78 -20.73
N GLN A 268 -5.52 -24.63 -19.93
CA GLN A 268 -6.91 -24.41 -19.53
C GLN A 268 -7.05 -23.12 -18.71
N VAL A 269 -5.96 -22.66 -18.10
CA VAL A 269 -5.89 -21.50 -17.22
C VAL A 269 -4.80 -20.51 -17.69
N ILE A 270 -4.92 -19.25 -17.28
CA ILE A 270 -3.85 -18.27 -17.33
C ILE A 270 -2.76 -18.72 -16.35
N GLN A 271 -1.47 -18.58 -16.71
CA GLN A 271 -0.36 -19.02 -15.88
C GLN A 271 -0.30 -18.26 -14.54
N ARG A 272 -0.09 -19.00 -13.44
CA ARG A 272 -0.21 -18.50 -12.06
C ARG A 272 1.01 -17.73 -11.54
N ASP A 273 2.10 -17.68 -12.27
CA ASP A 273 3.23 -16.78 -12.00
C ASP A 273 2.79 -15.31 -11.91
N ARG A 274 1.81 -14.89 -12.73
CA ARG A 274 1.23 -13.55 -12.69
C ARG A 274 0.50 -13.28 -11.36
N HIS A 275 -0.26 -14.27 -10.87
CA HIS A 275 -0.95 -14.21 -9.58
C HIS A 275 0.08 -14.13 -8.44
N ALA A 276 1.14 -14.93 -8.50
CA ALA A 276 2.23 -14.91 -7.53
C ALA A 276 2.95 -13.56 -7.51
N GLN A 277 3.21 -12.95 -8.67
CA GLN A 277 3.78 -11.59 -8.77
C GLN A 277 2.85 -10.54 -8.16
N TYR A 278 1.54 -10.62 -8.45
CA TYR A 278 0.54 -9.70 -7.88
C TYR A 278 0.51 -9.80 -6.35
N MET A 279 0.42 -11.02 -5.83
CA MET A 279 0.44 -11.29 -4.38
C MET A 279 1.74 -10.84 -3.73
N SER A 280 2.89 -10.99 -4.43
CA SER A 280 4.19 -10.49 -3.94
C SER A 280 4.20 -8.97 -3.81
N SER A 281 3.56 -8.25 -4.74
CA SER A 281 3.45 -6.80 -4.66
C SER A 281 2.60 -6.35 -3.46
N LEU A 282 1.49 -7.05 -3.17
CA LEU A 282 0.66 -6.82 -1.98
C LEU A 282 1.44 -7.10 -0.69
N ALA A 283 2.23 -8.18 -0.66
CA ALA A 283 3.06 -8.54 0.49
C ALA A 283 4.15 -7.50 0.77
N LEU A 284 4.76 -6.92 -0.27
CA LEU A 284 5.74 -5.81 -0.12
C LEU A 284 5.08 -4.54 0.41
N ILE A 285 3.88 -4.19 -0.06
CA ILE A 285 3.10 -3.07 0.49
C ILE A 285 2.83 -3.32 1.98
N ALA A 286 2.31 -4.50 2.33
CA ALA A 286 2.03 -4.86 3.72
C ALA A 286 3.29 -4.80 4.61
N ALA A 287 4.44 -5.25 4.11
CA ALA A 287 5.71 -5.17 4.82
C ALA A 287 6.19 -3.72 5.04
N THR A 288 5.98 -2.83 4.07
CA THR A 288 6.26 -1.40 4.22
C THR A 288 5.38 -0.78 5.30
N LEU A 289 4.07 -1.06 5.29
CA LEU A 289 3.14 -0.54 6.28
C LEU A 289 3.45 -1.06 7.69
N GLU A 290 3.82 -2.34 7.82
CA GLU A 290 4.27 -2.93 9.09
C GLU A 290 5.55 -2.26 9.61
N LYS A 291 6.55 -2.05 8.74
CA LYS A 291 7.79 -1.36 9.11
C LYS A 291 7.52 0.05 9.68
N ILE A 292 6.64 0.81 9.02
CA ILE A 292 6.26 2.16 9.49
C ILE A 292 5.50 2.07 10.82
N ALA A 293 4.54 1.16 10.93
CA ALA A 293 3.79 0.93 12.16
C ALA A 293 4.70 0.51 13.32
N LEU A 294 5.70 -0.33 13.06
CA LEU A 294 6.69 -0.75 14.06
C LEU A 294 7.53 0.43 14.55
N GLU A 295 8.00 1.29 13.64
CA GLU A 295 8.75 2.50 14.02
C GLU A 295 7.89 3.44 14.87
N ILE A 296 6.63 3.68 14.52
CA ILE A 296 5.72 4.50 15.33
C ILE A 296 5.55 3.90 16.74
N ARG A 297 5.41 2.58 16.86
CA ARG A 297 5.33 1.90 18.16
C ARG A 297 6.61 2.12 18.99
N HIS A 298 7.80 2.08 18.37
CA HIS A 298 9.07 2.40 19.03
C HIS A 298 9.12 3.86 19.49
N LEU A 299 8.66 4.80 18.66
CA LEU A 299 8.61 6.21 19.01
C LEU A 299 7.60 6.52 20.13
N GLN A 300 6.56 5.69 20.30
CA GLN A 300 5.52 5.84 21.32
C GLN A 300 5.90 5.22 22.69
N ARG A 301 6.97 4.45 22.77
CA ARG A 301 7.42 3.83 24.03
C ARG A 301 7.57 4.88 25.13
N THR A 302 7.29 4.49 26.38
CA THR A 302 7.26 5.40 27.55
C THR A 302 8.55 6.20 27.71
N GLU A 303 9.69 5.57 27.52
CA GLU A 303 11.01 6.19 27.63
C GLU A 303 11.37 7.07 26.41
N VAL A 304 10.78 6.82 25.24
CA VAL A 304 11.03 7.57 23.99
C VAL A 304 10.08 8.76 23.85
N ARG A 305 8.78 8.53 23.71
CA ARG A 305 7.70 9.52 23.64
C ARG A 305 7.88 10.61 22.58
N GLU A 306 8.40 10.25 21.41
CA GLU A 306 8.66 11.19 20.32
C GLU A 306 7.46 11.35 19.35
N ALA A 307 6.65 10.31 19.22
CA ALA A 307 5.39 10.34 18.48
C ALA A 307 4.38 9.39 19.11
N GLU A 308 3.09 9.63 18.86
CA GLU A 308 1.99 8.77 19.28
C GLU A 308 0.97 8.62 18.13
N GLU A 309 0.40 7.42 17.94
CA GLU A 309 -0.75 7.27 17.05
C GLU A 309 -1.93 8.12 17.54
N PRO A 310 -2.87 8.50 16.65
CA PRO A 310 -4.02 9.31 17.04
C PRO A 310 -4.88 8.57 18.06
N PHE A 311 -5.32 9.32 19.07
CA PHE A 311 -6.16 8.80 20.13
C PHE A 311 -7.45 9.61 20.21
N GLY A 312 -8.60 8.98 19.92
CA GLY A 312 -9.90 9.62 19.92
C GLY A 312 -10.37 10.00 21.32
N GLY A 313 -11.16 11.09 21.45
CA GLY A 313 -11.64 11.59 22.74
C GLY A 313 -12.47 10.58 23.55
N GLU A 314 -13.21 9.69 22.87
CA GLU A 314 -13.99 8.61 23.49
C GLU A 314 -13.25 7.28 23.56
N GLN A 315 -12.04 7.18 22.98
CA GLN A 315 -11.25 5.96 22.96
C GLN A 315 -10.69 5.67 24.35
N ARG A 316 -10.83 4.42 24.79
CA ARG A 316 -10.24 3.95 26.05
C ARG A 316 -8.96 3.15 25.70
N GLY A 317 -7.81 3.58 26.24
CA GLY A 317 -6.52 2.97 25.93
C GLY A 317 -6.22 1.71 26.74
N SER A 318 -6.86 1.57 27.92
CA SER A 318 -6.66 0.43 28.80
C SER A 318 -7.88 0.23 29.69
N SER A 319 -8.22 -1.02 29.99
CA SER A 319 -9.29 -1.36 30.94
C SER A 319 -8.92 -1.09 32.40
N ALA A 320 -7.59 -1.05 32.71
CA ALA A 320 -7.10 -0.93 34.09
C ALA A 320 -6.42 0.42 34.38
N MET A 321 -5.79 1.04 33.38
CA MET A 321 -5.00 2.28 33.56
C MET A 321 -5.50 3.38 32.61
N PRO A 322 -6.31 4.36 33.07
CA PRO A 322 -6.97 5.34 32.20
C PRO A 322 -6.03 6.21 31.36
N HIS A 323 -4.80 6.45 31.83
CA HIS A 323 -3.79 7.25 31.15
C HIS A 323 -3.01 6.49 30.08
N LYS A 324 -3.10 5.14 30.05
CA LYS A 324 -2.31 4.30 29.16
C LYS A 324 -2.89 4.31 27.74
N ARG A 325 -2.13 4.85 26.79
CA ARG A 325 -2.47 4.91 25.36
C ARG A 325 -1.65 3.87 24.62
N ASN A 326 -2.27 2.75 24.26
CA ASN A 326 -1.61 1.69 23.52
C ASN A 326 -1.64 1.97 22.02
N PRO A 327 -0.57 1.65 21.24
CA PRO A 327 -0.52 1.80 19.79
C PRO A 327 -1.27 0.65 19.08
N VAL A 328 -2.57 0.46 19.40
CA VAL A 328 -3.39 -0.68 18.98
C VAL A 328 -3.58 -0.73 17.46
N ASN A 329 -3.70 0.43 16.82
CA ASN A 329 -3.86 0.46 15.36
C ASN A 329 -2.56 0.02 14.65
N CYS A 330 -1.41 0.47 15.12
CA CYS A 330 -0.11 0.02 14.61
C CYS A 330 0.11 -1.48 14.86
N GLU A 331 -0.33 -2.00 16.01
CA GLU A 331 -0.26 -3.44 16.34
C GLU A 331 -1.13 -4.27 15.40
N GLN A 332 -2.36 -3.79 15.09
CA GLN A 332 -3.26 -4.44 14.13
C GLN A 332 -2.61 -4.51 12.74
N VAL A 333 -2.03 -3.41 12.25
CA VAL A 333 -1.34 -3.38 10.95
C VAL A 333 -0.23 -4.44 10.91
N GLY A 334 0.61 -4.53 11.96
CA GLY A 334 1.66 -5.55 12.06
C GLY A 334 1.12 -6.97 12.07
N GLY A 335 -0.03 -7.21 12.72
CA GLY A 335 -0.72 -8.50 12.71
C GLY A 335 -1.24 -8.89 11.33
N LEU A 336 -1.94 -7.95 10.66
CA LEU A 336 -2.54 -8.19 9.34
C LEU A 336 -1.50 -8.40 8.24
N ALA A 337 -0.35 -7.72 8.32
CA ALA A 337 0.75 -7.90 7.38
C ALA A 337 1.27 -9.35 7.33
N ARG A 338 1.21 -10.08 8.43
CA ARG A 338 1.60 -11.51 8.50
C ARG A 338 0.71 -12.36 7.63
N ILE A 339 -0.61 -12.09 7.62
CA ILE A 339 -1.60 -12.84 6.82
C ILE A 339 -1.32 -12.60 5.33
N VAL A 340 -1.14 -11.35 4.91
CA VAL A 340 -0.85 -11.03 3.50
C VAL A 340 0.43 -11.73 3.01
N ARG A 341 1.49 -11.75 3.83
CA ARG A 341 2.74 -12.48 3.50
C ARG A 341 2.55 -14.00 3.45
N SER A 342 1.75 -14.55 4.35
CA SER A 342 1.41 -15.99 4.33
C SER A 342 0.64 -16.36 3.06
N ASN A 343 -0.32 -15.55 2.65
CA ASN A 343 -1.11 -15.76 1.43
C ASN A 343 -0.26 -15.68 0.15
N MET A 344 0.79 -14.85 0.15
CA MET A 344 1.76 -14.81 -0.97
C MET A 344 2.43 -16.18 -1.18
N ILE A 345 2.79 -16.90 -0.13
CA ILE A 345 3.41 -18.21 -0.23
C ILE A 345 2.45 -19.20 -0.92
N ALA A 346 1.17 -19.19 -0.53
CA ALA A 346 0.18 -20.03 -1.17
C ALA A 346 -0.01 -19.72 -2.66
N ALA A 347 0.17 -18.46 -3.07
CA ALA A 347 0.13 -18.09 -4.48
C ALA A 347 1.34 -18.64 -5.28
N PHE A 348 2.52 -18.75 -4.67
CA PHE A 348 3.67 -19.40 -5.30
C PHE A 348 3.45 -20.89 -5.49
N GLU A 349 2.83 -21.58 -4.53
CA GLU A 349 2.49 -23.01 -4.64
C GLU A 349 1.50 -23.28 -5.78
N ASN A 350 0.66 -22.31 -6.14
CA ASN A 350 -0.27 -22.42 -7.26
C ASN A 350 0.38 -22.35 -8.65
N VAL A 351 1.66 -22.02 -8.75
CA VAL A 351 2.37 -21.97 -10.05
C VAL A 351 2.53 -23.37 -10.65
N ALA A 352 2.78 -24.36 -9.81
CA ALA A 352 3.00 -25.75 -10.24
C ALA A 352 1.68 -26.52 -10.29
N LEU A 353 1.04 -26.53 -11.46
CA LEU A 353 -0.16 -27.32 -11.74
C LEU A 353 0.19 -28.54 -12.60
N TRP A 354 -0.64 -29.60 -12.52
CA TRP A 354 -0.50 -30.77 -13.35
C TRP A 354 -0.98 -30.52 -14.77
N HIS A 355 -0.14 -30.82 -15.74
CA HIS A 355 -0.44 -30.70 -17.17
C HIS A 355 -1.03 -29.32 -17.53
N GLU A 356 -2.15 -29.29 -18.25
CA GLU A 356 -2.82 -28.05 -18.64
C GLU A 356 -3.64 -27.44 -17.51
N ARG A 357 -3.97 -28.20 -16.47
CA ARG A 357 -4.58 -27.75 -15.21
C ARG A 357 -4.96 -28.92 -14.30
N ASP A 358 -4.75 -28.78 -13.00
CA ASP A 358 -5.59 -29.39 -11.96
C ASP A 358 -6.35 -28.31 -11.18
N ILE A 359 -7.28 -28.67 -10.27
CA ILE A 359 -8.15 -27.70 -9.60
C ILE A 359 -7.59 -27.20 -8.26
N SER A 360 -6.40 -27.60 -7.84
CA SER A 360 -5.83 -27.27 -6.53
C SER A 360 -5.73 -25.76 -6.28
N HIS A 361 -5.37 -24.98 -7.31
CA HIS A 361 -5.29 -23.52 -7.23
C HIS A 361 -6.62 -22.85 -6.89
N SER A 362 -7.74 -23.40 -7.35
CA SER A 362 -9.04 -22.73 -7.31
C SER A 362 -9.52 -22.47 -5.87
N SER A 363 -9.41 -23.47 -4.98
CA SER A 363 -9.78 -23.31 -3.56
C SER A 363 -8.90 -22.28 -2.87
N VAL A 364 -7.60 -22.25 -3.18
CA VAL A 364 -6.64 -21.30 -2.62
C VAL A 364 -6.95 -19.86 -3.07
N GLU A 365 -7.13 -19.63 -4.36
CA GLU A 365 -7.37 -18.30 -4.94
C GLU A 365 -8.67 -17.67 -4.46
N ARG A 366 -9.70 -18.46 -4.19
CA ARG A 366 -10.97 -18.00 -3.58
C ARG A 366 -10.78 -17.39 -2.20
N VAL A 367 -9.70 -17.71 -1.52
CA VAL A 367 -9.34 -17.19 -0.19
C VAL A 367 -8.30 -16.08 -0.31
N ILE A 368 -7.15 -16.37 -0.91
CA ILE A 368 -5.98 -15.48 -0.81
C ILE A 368 -6.14 -14.17 -1.57
N LEU A 369 -6.82 -14.13 -2.71
CA LEU A 369 -6.99 -12.92 -3.51
C LEU A 369 -7.93 -11.91 -2.84
N PRO A 370 -9.17 -12.31 -2.43
CA PRO A 370 -10.04 -11.41 -1.68
C PRO A 370 -9.41 -10.96 -0.37
N ASP A 371 -8.94 -11.89 0.45
CA ASP A 371 -8.42 -11.57 1.78
C ASP A 371 -7.24 -10.61 1.70
N SER A 372 -6.28 -10.84 0.80
CA SER A 372 -5.10 -9.98 0.72
C SER A 372 -5.39 -8.59 0.19
N THR A 373 -6.28 -8.46 -0.79
CA THR A 373 -6.68 -7.15 -1.31
C THR A 373 -7.51 -6.36 -0.30
N ILE A 374 -8.44 -7.02 0.41
CA ILE A 374 -9.24 -6.43 1.49
C ILE A 374 -8.32 -5.95 2.62
N LEU A 375 -7.35 -6.77 3.04
CA LEU A 375 -6.44 -6.41 4.12
C LEU A 375 -5.52 -5.27 3.74
N VAL A 376 -4.95 -5.26 2.54
CA VAL A 376 -4.06 -4.17 2.08
C VAL A 376 -4.83 -2.86 1.95
N ASP A 377 -6.05 -2.88 1.40
CA ASP A 377 -6.96 -1.73 1.32
C ASP A 377 -7.25 -1.16 2.73
N TYR A 378 -7.60 -2.01 3.69
CA TYR A 378 -7.83 -1.62 5.08
C TYR A 378 -6.56 -1.04 5.73
N MET A 379 -5.40 -1.69 5.56
CA MET A 379 -4.14 -1.27 6.15
C MET A 379 -3.68 0.07 5.59
N LEU A 380 -3.81 0.32 4.28
CA LEU A 380 -3.49 1.60 3.65
C LEU A 380 -4.35 2.74 4.22
N ALA A 381 -5.66 2.55 4.28
CA ALA A 381 -6.56 3.56 4.87
C ALA A 381 -6.23 3.83 6.34
N LYS A 382 -5.95 2.78 7.11
CA LYS A 382 -5.57 2.88 8.53
C LYS A 382 -4.26 3.65 8.69
N MET A 383 -3.22 3.31 7.92
CA MET A 383 -1.92 3.97 8.01
C MET A 383 -1.96 5.42 7.51
N THR A 384 -2.78 5.72 6.51
CA THR A 384 -3.04 7.09 6.06
C THR A 384 -3.57 7.95 7.21
N THR A 385 -4.55 7.44 7.96
CA THR A 385 -5.09 8.12 9.14
C THR A 385 -4.03 8.26 10.23
N ILE A 386 -3.28 7.19 10.54
CA ILE A 386 -2.24 7.22 11.57
C ILE A 386 -1.19 8.28 11.25
N ILE A 387 -0.62 8.29 10.05
CA ILE A 387 0.40 9.26 9.65
C ILE A 387 -0.16 10.68 9.60
N GLY A 388 -1.37 10.86 9.07
CA GLY A 388 -2.01 12.18 8.97
C GLY A 388 -2.31 12.82 10.31
N GLU A 389 -2.76 12.02 11.27
CA GLU A 389 -3.25 12.51 12.56
C GLU A 389 -2.32 12.21 13.75
N MET A 390 -1.17 11.51 13.56
CA MET A 390 -0.22 11.22 14.65
C MET A 390 0.26 12.49 15.33
N ARG A 391 0.34 12.44 16.64
CA ARG A 391 0.94 13.49 17.47
C ARG A 391 2.45 13.35 17.46
N VAL A 392 3.14 14.43 17.19
CA VAL A 392 4.61 14.49 17.19
C VAL A 392 5.06 15.46 18.28
N PHE A 393 6.12 15.16 18.97
CA PHE A 393 6.64 15.94 20.09
C PHE A 393 8.09 16.40 19.81
N PRO A 394 8.27 17.51 19.03
CA PRO A 394 9.60 18.00 18.62
C PRO A 394 10.52 18.29 19.81
N GLU A 395 9.98 18.88 20.88
CA GLU A 395 10.75 19.18 22.09
C GLU A 395 11.25 17.89 22.80
N ARG A 396 10.47 16.81 22.72
CA ARG A 396 10.91 15.53 23.27
C ARG A 396 11.98 14.88 22.40
N MET A 397 11.87 15.01 21.07
CA MET A 397 12.90 14.58 20.13
C MET A 397 14.22 15.27 20.41
N LEU A 398 14.22 16.60 20.64
CA LEU A 398 15.41 17.37 20.96
C LEU A 398 16.00 16.93 22.31
N ARG A 399 15.18 16.80 23.36
CA ARG A 399 15.65 16.29 24.67
C ARG A 399 16.26 14.91 24.57
N ASN A 400 15.70 14.01 23.78
CA ASN A 400 16.28 12.67 23.59
C ASN A 400 17.60 12.73 22.83
N LEU A 401 17.74 13.63 21.86
CA LEU A 401 19.01 13.88 21.15
C LEU A 401 20.10 14.34 22.11
N GLU A 402 19.77 15.21 23.07
CA GLU A 402 20.68 15.77 24.04
C GLU A 402 20.97 14.85 25.24
N SER A 403 20.19 13.79 25.43
CA SER A 403 20.20 12.92 26.62
C SER A 403 21.52 12.18 26.86
N THR A 404 22.39 12.11 25.87
CA THR A 404 23.73 11.51 25.98
C THR A 404 24.83 12.56 26.14
N HIS A 405 24.47 13.79 26.54
CA HIS A 405 25.41 14.85 26.90
C HIS A 405 26.49 15.12 25.83
N GLY A 406 26.10 15.03 24.55
CA GLY A 406 26.95 15.33 23.40
C GLY A 406 27.69 14.13 22.79
N LEU A 407 27.53 12.91 23.28
CA LEU A 407 28.17 11.71 22.74
C LEU A 407 27.82 11.46 21.28
N VAL A 408 26.64 11.90 20.83
CA VAL A 408 26.18 11.80 19.45
C VAL A 408 27.06 12.55 18.43
N TYR A 409 27.96 13.43 18.92
CA TYR A 409 28.92 14.16 18.08
C TYR A 409 30.31 13.50 18.07
N SER A 410 30.53 12.38 18.74
CA SER A 410 31.84 11.73 18.83
C SER A 410 32.46 11.37 17.47
N GLY A 411 31.58 10.93 16.51
CA GLY A 411 32.00 10.67 15.14
C GLY A 411 32.47 11.93 14.41
N GLN A 412 31.80 13.06 14.62
CA GLN A 412 32.21 14.33 14.05
C GLN A 412 33.51 14.83 14.66
N LEU A 413 33.67 14.72 15.99
CA LEU A 413 34.92 15.08 16.68
C LEU A 413 36.10 14.29 16.13
N LEU A 414 35.91 12.99 15.92
CA LEU A 414 36.95 12.13 15.35
C LEU A 414 37.40 12.60 13.96
N GLN A 415 36.44 12.99 13.09
CA GLN A 415 36.75 13.53 11.76
C GLN A 415 37.51 14.87 11.89
N ASP A 416 37.04 15.78 12.74
CA ASP A 416 37.59 17.12 12.88
C ASP A 416 39.05 17.10 13.37
N VAL A 417 39.38 16.26 14.37
CA VAL A 417 40.76 16.15 14.85
C VAL A 417 41.68 15.51 13.81
N ILE A 418 41.20 14.53 13.03
CA ILE A 418 41.99 13.93 11.95
C ILE A 418 42.23 14.95 10.83
N GLU A 419 41.25 15.75 10.44
CA GLU A 419 41.41 16.82 9.44
C GLU A 419 42.43 17.88 9.86
N LYS A 420 42.59 18.08 11.16
CA LYS A 420 43.60 18.98 11.75
C LYS A 420 44.98 18.34 11.95
N GLY A 421 45.15 17.09 11.51
CA GLY A 421 46.44 16.42 11.44
C GLY A 421 46.73 15.47 12.60
N MET A 422 45.78 15.16 13.45
CA MET A 422 45.94 14.13 14.49
C MET A 422 45.98 12.73 13.82
N PRO A 423 46.98 11.86 14.13
CA PRO A 423 47.01 10.50 13.63
C PRO A 423 45.72 9.73 13.98
N ARG A 424 45.18 8.94 13.04
CA ARG A 424 43.86 8.28 13.18
C ARG A 424 43.74 7.43 14.45
N ASP A 425 44.78 6.65 14.78
CA ASP A 425 44.74 5.76 15.94
C ASP A 425 44.77 6.54 17.24
N GLU A 426 45.57 7.64 17.30
CA GLU A 426 45.61 8.55 18.44
C GLU A 426 44.29 9.29 18.62
N ALA A 427 43.68 9.76 17.48
CA ALA A 427 42.39 10.42 17.45
C ALA A 427 41.29 9.48 17.97
N TYR A 428 41.26 8.25 17.46
CA TYR A 428 40.27 7.26 17.88
C TYR A 428 40.39 6.99 19.41
N LYS A 429 41.61 6.75 19.90
CA LYS A 429 41.86 6.48 21.30
C LYS A 429 41.46 7.66 22.20
N ALA A 430 41.85 8.89 21.84
CA ALA A 430 41.51 10.09 22.62
C ALA A 430 40.00 10.33 22.68
N VAL A 431 39.31 10.21 21.52
CA VAL A 431 37.85 10.37 21.45
C VAL A 431 37.13 9.26 22.22
N GLN A 432 37.56 8.00 22.06
CA GLN A 432 36.96 6.85 22.75
C GLN A 432 37.09 6.96 24.28
N GLU A 433 38.28 7.28 24.81
CA GLU A 433 38.50 7.41 26.25
C GLU A 433 37.61 8.50 26.86
N ASN A 434 37.49 9.66 26.20
CA ASN A 434 36.60 10.72 26.63
C ASN A 434 35.13 10.32 26.55
N ALA A 435 34.72 9.62 25.48
CA ALA A 435 33.37 9.18 25.29
C ALA A 435 32.94 8.12 26.32
N MET A 436 33.79 7.13 26.59
CA MET A 436 33.51 6.10 27.60
C MET A 436 33.44 6.70 29.00
N ALA A 437 34.36 7.59 29.33
CA ALA A 437 34.33 8.27 30.63
C ALA A 437 33.11 9.21 30.79
N ALA A 438 32.64 9.84 29.71
CA ALA A 438 31.42 10.62 29.73
C ALA A 438 30.20 9.72 29.95
N TRP A 439 30.15 8.57 29.27
CA TRP A 439 29.07 7.58 29.39
C TRP A 439 28.98 6.97 30.79
N GLU A 440 30.13 6.54 31.35
CA GLU A 440 30.19 5.88 32.66
C GLU A 440 29.87 6.83 33.84
N ASN A 441 30.19 8.11 33.70
CA ASN A 441 30.02 9.10 34.77
C ASN A 441 28.79 10.02 34.54
N ASP A 442 27.97 9.76 33.54
CA ASP A 442 26.83 10.60 33.16
C ASP A 442 27.21 12.10 33.05
N SER A 443 28.35 12.38 32.40
CA SER A 443 28.96 13.70 32.33
C SER A 443 29.03 14.26 30.91
N SER A 444 29.23 15.58 30.80
CA SER A 444 29.30 16.27 29.53
C SER A 444 30.51 15.83 28.70
N PHE A 445 30.27 15.17 27.57
CA PHE A 445 31.33 14.82 26.61
C PHE A 445 32.00 16.07 26.04
N ARG A 446 31.21 17.12 25.79
CA ARG A 446 31.72 18.40 25.30
C ARG A 446 32.73 19.05 26.26
N GLU A 447 32.43 19.09 27.56
CA GLU A 447 33.34 19.64 28.59
C GLU A 447 34.59 18.79 28.69
N ARG A 448 34.46 17.47 28.74
CA ARG A 448 35.62 16.57 28.85
C ARG A 448 36.61 16.76 27.70
N VAL A 449 36.12 16.84 26.45
CA VAL A 449 37.03 17.03 25.30
C VAL A 449 37.61 18.45 25.23
N ALA A 450 36.94 19.44 25.81
CA ALA A 450 37.47 20.81 25.94
C ALA A 450 38.61 20.89 26.97
N ASP A 451 38.63 19.99 27.93
CA ASP A 451 39.69 19.89 28.94
C ASP A 451 40.83 18.93 28.57
N ASP A 452 40.70 18.16 27.49
CA ASP A 452 41.71 17.19 27.05
C ASP A 452 42.78 17.87 26.18
N PRO A 453 44.06 17.97 26.67
CA PRO A 453 45.13 18.63 25.92
C PRO A 453 45.47 17.93 24.59
N ARG A 454 45.16 16.65 24.46
CA ARG A 454 45.34 15.92 23.18
C ARG A 454 44.42 16.46 22.12
N ILE A 455 43.17 16.79 22.48
CA ILE A 455 42.16 17.33 21.59
C ILE A 455 42.38 18.82 21.34
N THR A 456 42.59 19.61 22.42
CA THR A 456 42.73 21.06 22.34
C THR A 456 44.00 21.53 21.65
N LYS A 457 45.01 20.66 21.50
CA LYS A 457 46.17 20.88 20.64
C LYS A 457 45.79 21.05 19.16
N TYR A 458 44.74 20.41 18.70
CA TYR A 458 44.29 20.40 17.28
C TYR A 458 43.07 21.27 17.05
N LEU A 459 42.18 21.39 18.03
CA LEU A 459 40.91 22.13 17.93
C LEU A 459 40.87 23.21 19.02
N ASP A 460 40.83 24.46 18.63
CA ASP A 460 40.54 25.56 19.52
C ASP A 460 39.05 25.58 19.95
N ALA A 461 38.69 26.48 20.87
CA ALA A 461 37.34 26.59 21.41
C ALA A 461 36.27 26.85 20.33
N ALA A 462 36.61 27.60 19.28
CA ALA A 462 35.68 27.88 18.18
C ALA A 462 35.48 26.65 17.31
N ALA A 463 36.54 25.90 17.00
CA ALA A 463 36.45 24.66 16.23
C ALA A 463 35.68 23.58 17.01
N LEU A 464 35.91 23.47 18.34
CA LEU A 464 35.11 22.57 19.18
C LEU A 464 33.63 22.98 19.21
N ALA A 465 33.32 24.26 19.34
CA ALA A 465 31.94 24.70 19.27
C ALA A 465 31.27 24.32 17.93
N HIS A 466 31.99 24.39 16.81
CA HIS A 466 31.55 23.97 15.52
C HIS A 466 31.37 22.45 15.38
N THR A 467 32.19 21.65 16.08
CA THR A 467 32.00 20.17 16.13
C THR A 467 30.66 19.81 16.73
N PHE A 468 30.22 20.52 17.76
CA PHE A 468 28.95 20.29 18.47
C PHE A 468 27.78 21.08 17.91
N ASP A 469 27.90 21.64 16.70
CA ASP A 469 26.84 22.36 16.05
C ASP A 469 25.86 21.41 15.33
N LEU A 470 24.61 21.38 15.82
CA LEU A 470 23.55 20.57 15.24
C LEU A 470 23.25 20.95 13.77
N GLN A 471 23.33 22.26 13.43
CA GLN A 471 23.06 22.69 12.07
C GLN A 471 24.10 22.16 11.07
N ARG A 472 25.34 22.02 11.52
CA ARG A 472 26.39 21.38 10.73
C ARG A 472 26.06 19.92 10.40
N GLN A 473 25.47 19.17 11.34
CA GLN A 473 25.05 17.78 11.12
C GLN A 473 23.89 17.71 10.10
N LEU A 474 22.99 18.66 10.14
CA LEU A 474 21.77 18.69 9.34
C LEU A 474 21.90 19.45 8.01
N ARG A 475 23.10 19.96 7.67
CA ARG A 475 23.33 20.88 6.52
C ARG A 475 22.90 20.34 5.16
N TYR A 476 22.79 19.03 5.00
CA TYR A 476 22.42 18.41 3.73
C TYR A 476 20.96 17.96 3.66
N VAL A 477 20.15 18.24 4.68
CA VAL A 477 18.72 17.86 4.71
C VAL A 477 17.99 18.38 3.49
N ASP A 478 18.20 19.66 3.14
CA ASP A 478 17.52 20.28 2.01
C ASP A 478 17.90 19.63 0.67
N ALA A 479 19.18 19.38 0.47
CA ALA A 479 19.65 18.69 -0.75
C ALA A 479 19.10 17.25 -0.87
N ILE A 480 18.87 16.57 0.25
CA ILE A 480 18.26 15.23 0.25
C ILE A 480 16.76 15.36 -0.08
N PHE A 481 16.06 16.35 0.48
CA PHE A 481 14.66 16.62 0.16
C PHE A 481 14.48 16.94 -1.33
N ASP A 482 15.33 17.79 -1.89
CA ASP A 482 15.28 18.13 -3.33
C ASP A 482 15.49 16.88 -4.22
N ARG A 483 16.32 15.96 -3.79
CA ARG A 483 16.52 14.68 -4.48
C ARG A 483 15.28 13.78 -4.45
N VAL A 484 14.55 13.77 -3.34
CA VAL A 484 13.38 12.89 -3.12
C VAL A 484 12.12 13.46 -3.74
N PHE A 485 11.87 14.76 -3.57
CA PHE A 485 10.62 15.42 -3.95
C PHE A 485 10.74 16.27 -5.22
N GLY A 486 11.95 16.47 -5.74
CA GLY A 486 12.28 17.40 -6.81
C GLY A 486 12.65 18.79 -6.25
N ALA A 487 13.57 19.48 -6.94
CA ALA A 487 13.97 20.82 -6.54
C ALA A 487 12.76 21.79 -6.60
N HIS A 488 12.45 22.46 -5.51
CA HIS A 488 11.55 23.59 -5.54
C HIS A 488 12.25 24.77 -6.22
N PRO A 489 11.59 25.53 -7.10
CA PRO A 489 12.18 26.77 -7.62
C PRO A 489 12.53 27.68 -6.44
N ALA A 490 13.80 28.10 -6.37
CA ALA A 490 14.29 29.02 -5.37
C ALA A 490 13.46 30.32 -5.45
N GLY A 491 12.65 30.65 -4.43
CA GLY A 491 11.84 31.86 -4.40
C GLY A 491 10.71 31.93 -3.39
N GLU A 492 10.41 30.87 -2.64
CA GLU A 492 9.41 30.96 -1.57
C GLU A 492 10.05 30.67 -0.21
N GLU A 493 10.65 31.68 0.41
CA GLU A 493 10.97 31.67 1.83
C GLU A 493 9.70 31.40 2.64
N SER A 494 9.68 30.33 3.40
CA SER A 494 8.60 30.02 4.33
C SER A 494 8.59 31.04 5.46
N THR A 495 7.68 31.98 5.41
CA THR A 495 7.35 32.86 6.55
C THR A 495 6.60 32.07 7.64
N PHE A 496 7.20 31.00 8.16
CA PHE A 496 6.75 30.34 9.37
C PHE A 496 7.83 30.43 10.44
N GLY A 497 7.69 31.42 11.31
CA GLY A 497 8.53 31.50 12.50
C GLY A 497 8.75 32.89 13.02
N ARG A 498 7.71 33.70 13.24
CA ARG A 498 7.72 34.80 14.22
C ARG A 498 6.28 35.14 14.58
N SER A 499 5.78 34.56 15.66
CA SER A 499 4.86 35.23 16.61
C SER A 499 4.69 34.32 17.84
N ALA A 500 5.24 34.85 18.93
CA ALA A 500 4.92 34.72 20.35
C ALA A 500 4.38 33.38 20.88
#